data_85c6ff15ac8dd717e5c86b13ca9f48d7
#
_entry.id   85c6ff15ac8dd717e5c86b13ca9f48d7
#
_cell.length_a   1.000
_cell.length_b   1.000
_cell.length_c   1.000
_cell.angle_alpha   90.00
_cell.angle_beta   90.00
_cell.angle_gamma   90.00
#
_symmetry.space_group_name_H-M   'P 1'
#
loop_
_entity.id
_entity.type
_entity.pdbx_description
1 polymer ?
#
loop_
_entity_poly.entity_id
_entity_poly.type
_entity_poly.pdbx_seq_one_letter_code
_entity_poly.pdbx_strand_id
1 'polypeptide(L)'
;MSAALAPLVSIVTTDLAAVTRGRPLTEARFRKALETGIGWVPANQCLTAFNTIADPNPWGSSGDLRILPDEAARFTTAATGTATRFDMVIGDIVELDGSPWTACPRTQLRAALRALEAATGLGLVATFEQEFTLLPGAAGAPAVPLHAFSVEALRHFDPFAPRLAACLEQAGVEPEMVLAEYGANQFEITHAPTDALTAADRAVAIREITREVARTAGARASFAPKPALDQVGNGVHIHFSLRDASGQPATFDAARPGRLSQAAGAFCAGIVKHLSGIVALTASGVPSYYRLAPHNWSSSYTWLGERDREATLRICPTVTIGGREPERQFNVEYRAADATANPYLALAAIVRAGLAGIEADLAAPPIVGRDPSVMSADERERLGLRRLPETLEDALDAMAADPAVMAWFPPELLASFVAVKRSEIGLMAGLDRAAVCAAYGARY
;
A
#
# COMPACT_ATOMS: atom_id res chain seq x y z
N MET A 1 -0.71 9.17 45.16
CA MET A 1 0.05 8.36 44.15
C MET A 1 -0.82 8.23 42.91
N SER A 2 -0.38 8.73 41.77
CA SER A 2 -1.10 8.50 40.50
C SER A 2 -1.08 6.99 40.25
N ALA A 3 -2.24 6.40 39.97
CA ALA A 3 -2.33 5.00 39.57
C ALA A 3 -1.46 4.77 38.33
N ALA A 4 -0.64 3.72 38.36
CA ALA A 4 0.18 3.37 37.21
C ALA A 4 -0.73 3.04 36.02
N LEU A 5 -0.47 3.65 34.86
CA LEU A 5 -1.19 3.36 33.62
C LEU A 5 -0.87 1.94 33.14
N ALA A 6 -1.87 1.20 32.73
CA ALA A 6 -1.68 -0.12 32.12
C ALA A 6 -1.57 0.04 30.59
N PRO A 7 -0.45 -0.36 29.96
CA PRO A 7 -0.35 -0.38 28.52
C PRO A 7 -1.33 -1.39 27.94
N LEU A 8 -1.89 -1.07 26.79
CA LEU A 8 -2.81 -1.93 26.05
C LEU A 8 -2.11 -2.46 24.80
N VAL A 9 -2.40 -3.72 24.47
CA VAL A 9 -1.99 -4.37 23.21
C VAL A 9 -3.20 -4.37 22.28
N SER A 10 -3.08 -3.73 21.13
CA SER A 10 -4.13 -3.65 20.12
C SER A 10 -3.98 -4.79 19.14
N ILE A 11 -4.90 -5.77 19.16
CA ILE A 11 -5.00 -6.79 18.11
C ILE A 11 -5.80 -6.18 16.97
N VAL A 12 -5.21 -6.14 15.76
CA VAL A 12 -5.76 -5.40 14.62
C VAL A 12 -5.77 -6.20 13.33
N THR A 13 -6.61 -5.75 12.40
CA THR A 13 -6.63 -6.10 10.98
C THR A 13 -6.83 -4.84 10.15
N THR A 14 -6.58 -4.91 8.85
CA THR A 14 -6.83 -3.79 7.93
C THR A 14 -8.05 -4.13 7.06
N ASP A 15 -9.06 -3.25 7.06
CA ASP A 15 -10.30 -3.45 6.33
C ASP A 15 -10.19 -3.09 4.83
N LEU A 16 -11.31 -3.22 4.09
CA LEU A 16 -11.36 -2.95 2.65
C LEU A 16 -11.27 -1.45 2.28
N ALA A 17 -11.39 -0.57 3.27
CA ALA A 17 -11.11 0.85 3.15
C ALA A 17 -9.68 1.22 3.59
N ALA A 18 -8.79 0.22 3.78
CA ALA A 18 -7.41 0.38 4.26
C ALA A 18 -7.31 1.04 5.65
N VAL A 19 -8.34 0.96 6.47
CA VAL A 19 -8.34 1.45 7.85
C VAL A 19 -7.93 0.31 8.79
N THR A 20 -6.97 0.57 9.66
CA THR A 20 -6.56 -0.39 10.69
C THR A 20 -7.58 -0.40 11.82
N ARG A 21 -8.22 -1.55 12.03
CA ARG A 21 -9.27 -1.72 13.04
C ARG A 21 -8.96 -2.91 13.94
N GLY A 22 -9.41 -2.84 15.18
CA GLY A 22 -9.19 -3.93 16.12
C GLY A 22 -9.73 -3.67 17.50
N ARG A 23 -9.21 -4.42 18.47
CA ARG A 23 -9.63 -4.30 19.88
C ARG A 23 -8.40 -4.33 20.80
N PRO A 24 -8.29 -3.40 21.73
CA PRO A 24 -7.20 -3.38 22.69
C PRO A 24 -7.48 -4.32 23.87
N LEU A 25 -6.43 -4.95 24.38
CA LEU A 25 -6.46 -5.82 25.55
C LEU A 25 -5.34 -5.43 26.52
N THR A 26 -5.51 -5.76 27.80
CA THR A 26 -4.38 -5.78 28.72
C THR A 26 -3.39 -6.90 28.35
N GLU A 27 -2.12 -6.77 28.68
CA GLU A 27 -1.07 -7.78 28.39
C GLU A 27 -1.49 -9.19 28.86
N ALA A 28 -2.09 -9.32 30.06
CA ALA A 28 -2.52 -10.60 30.59
C ALA A 28 -3.67 -11.24 29.75
N ARG A 29 -4.53 -10.40 29.15
CA ARG A 29 -5.60 -10.86 28.27
C ARG A 29 -5.09 -11.13 26.87
N PHE A 30 -4.13 -10.36 26.38
CA PHE A 30 -3.48 -10.60 25.11
C PHE A 30 -2.84 -11.98 25.05
N ARG A 31 -2.08 -12.38 26.08
CA ARG A 31 -1.47 -13.73 26.15
C ARG A 31 -2.49 -14.87 26.01
N LYS A 32 -3.69 -14.70 26.55
CA LYS A 32 -4.79 -15.68 26.36
C LYS A 32 -5.39 -15.62 24.95
N ALA A 33 -5.38 -14.43 24.34
CA ALA A 33 -5.90 -14.24 22.99
C ALA A 33 -4.98 -14.79 21.91
N LEU A 34 -3.71 -15.12 22.20
CA LEU A 34 -2.82 -15.79 21.25
C LEU A 34 -3.37 -17.15 20.77
N GLU A 35 -4.08 -17.87 21.62
CA GLU A 35 -4.62 -19.19 21.28
C GLU A 35 -5.98 -19.12 20.56
N THR A 36 -6.81 -18.14 20.92
CA THR A 36 -8.22 -18.11 20.47
C THR A 36 -8.60 -16.84 19.74
N GLY A 37 -7.68 -15.88 19.58
CA GLY A 37 -7.95 -14.59 18.98
C GLY A 37 -8.93 -13.74 19.77
N ILE A 38 -9.45 -12.70 19.11
CA ILE A 38 -10.54 -11.83 19.62
C ILE A 38 -11.75 -11.90 18.70
N GLY A 39 -12.95 -11.68 19.26
CA GLY A 39 -14.19 -11.68 18.46
C GLY A 39 -14.18 -10.57 17.39
N TRP A 40 -14.63 -10.92 16.21
CA TRP A 40 -14.80 -10.04 15.06
C TRP A 40 -16.13 -10.32 14.36
N VAL A 41 -16.55 -9.43 13.44
CA VAL A 41 -17.81 -9.58 12.68
C VAL A 41 -17.54 -9.33 11.20
N PRO A 42 -18.06 -10.17 10.30
CA PRO A 42 -17.85 -10.02 8.85
C PRO A 42 -18.23 -8.64 8.34
N ALA A 43 -19.33 -8.07 8.83
CA ALA A 43 -19.84 -6.75 8.45
C ALA A 43 -18.82 -5.61 8.66
N ASN A 44 -17.84 -5.77 9.56
CA ASN A 44 -16.79 -4.77 9.76
C ASN A 44 -15.89 -4.60 8.53
N GLN A 45 -15.81 -5.58 7.64
CA GLN A 45 -15.08 -5.44 6.36
C GLN A 45 -15.81 -4.53 5.36
N CYS A 46 -17.11 -4.30 5.57
CA CYS A 46 -17.92 -3.38 4.76
C CYS A 46 -17.99 -1.95 5.34
N LEU A 47 -17.14 -1.61 6.31
CA LEU A 47 -17.02 -0.24 6.77
C LEU A 47 -16.26 0.61 5.73
N THR A 48 -16.83 1.77 5.41
CA THR A 48 -16.15 2.78 4.60
C THR A 48 -15.12 3.54 5.44
N ALA A 49 -14.22 4.29 4.79
CA ALA A 49 -13.32 5.22 5.48
C ALA A 49 -14.07 6.32 6.25
N PHE A 50 -15.35 6.54 5.94
CA PHE A 50 -16.23 7.54 6.55
C PHE A 50 -17.08 6.98 7.69
N ASN A 51 -16.77 5.78 8.19
CA ASN A 51 -17.45 5.09 9.29
C ASN A 51 -18.95 4.80 9.04
N THR A 52 -19.34 4.62 7.78
CA THR A 52 -20.63 4.08 7.39
C THR A 52 -20.50 2.64 6.93
N ILE A 53 -21.51 1.81 7.14
CA ILE A 53 -21.55 0.47 6.55
C ILE A 53 -22.01 0.61 5.10
N ALA A 54 -21.30 -0.04 4.18
CA ALA A 54 -21.67 -0.06 2.77
C ALA A 54 -23.02 -0.75 2.55
N ASP A 55 -23.77 -0.28 1.57
CA ASP A 55 -25.02 -0.88 1.13
C ASP A 55 -24.96 -1.11 -0.39
N PRO A 56 -25.13 -2.36 -0.87
CA PRO A 56 -25.43 -3.57 -0.10
C PRO A 56 -24.24 -4.06 0.75
N ASN A 57 -24.55 -4.62 1.94
CA ASN A 57 -23.57 -5.34 2.74
C ASN A 57 -23.80 -6.84 2.56
N PRO A 58 -22.90 -7.59 1.88
CA PRO A 58 -23.09 -9.02 1.64
C PRO A 58 -23.22 -9.87 2.90
N TRP A 59 -22.67 -9.40 4.03
CA TRP A 59 -22.64 -10.12 5.29
C TRP A 59 -23.86 -9.84 6.17
N GLY A 60 -24.61 -8.77 5.93
CA GLY A 60 -25.73 -8.36 6.75
C GLY A 60 -25.32 -8.12 8.20
N SER A 61 -26.16 -8.56 9.13
CA SER A 61 -25.92 -8.48 10.58
C SER A 61 -25.48 -9.81 11.19
N SER A 62 -25.18 -10.83 10.40
CA SER A 62 -24.94 -12.21 10.84
C SER A 62 -23.46 -12.58 10.74
N GLY A 63 -23.08 -13.56 11.57
CA GLY A 63 -21.75 -14.16 11.54
C GLY A 63 -20.82 -13.68 12.64
N ASP A 64 -20.03 -14.62 13.14
CA ASP A 64 -18.98 -14.40 14.12
C ASP A 64 -17.67 -14.96 13.58
N LEU A 65 -16.63 -14.15 13.69
CA LEU A 65 -15.26 -14.46 13.28
C LEU A 65 -14.30 -14.18 14.44
N ARG A 66 -13.03 -14.50 14.23
CA ARG A 66 -11.95 -14.15 15.15
C ARG A 66 -10.87 -13.38 14.40
N ILE A 67 -10.16 -12.46 15.07
CA ILE A 67 -8.84 -12.00 14.65
C ILE A 67 -7.84 -12.80 15.50
N LEU A 68 -7.09 -13.69 14.85
CA LEU A 68 -6.04 -14.47 15.47
C LEU A 68 -4.71 -13.72 15.31
N PRO A 69 -4.09 -13.22 16.41
CA PRO A 69 -2.90 -12.40 16.33
C PRO A 69 -1.69 -13.21 15.86
N ASP A 70 -0.84 -12.57 15.04
CA ASP A 70 0.43 -13.11 14.60
C ASP A 70 1.56 -12.40 15.37
N GLU A 71 2.23 -13.07 16.29
CA GLU A 71 3.29 -12.44 17.10
C GLU A 71 4.50 -11.98 16.26
N ALA A 72 4.72 -12.58 15.07
CA ALA A 72 5.73 -12.10 14.13
C ALA A 72 5.39 -10.72 13.53
N ALA A 73 4.11 -10.34 13.56
CA ALA A 73 3.60 -9.04 13.13
C ALA A 73 3.24 -8.12 14.31
N ARG A 74 4.00 -8.20 15.42
CA ARG A 74 3.88 -7.30 16.57
C ARG A 74 4.84 -6.13 16.45
N PHE A 75 4.31 -4.92 16.54
CA PHE A 75 5.04 -3.66 16.45
C PHE A 75 4.90 -2.88 17.74
N THR A 76 6.01 -2.66 18.44
CA THR A 76 6.00 -1.97 19.73
C THR A 76 7.07 -0.87 19.78
N THR A 77 6.71 0.29 20.33
CA THR A 77 7.68 1.35 20.60
C THR A 77 7.28 2.17 21.82
N ALA A 78 8.26 2.57 22.62
CA ALA A 78 8.12 3.50 23.73
C ALA A 78 8.54 4.93 23.36
N ALA A 79 9.11 5.15 22.18
CA ALA A 79 9.69 6.43 21.76
C ALA A 79 8.66 7.45 21.26
N THR A 80 7.37 7.12 21.24
CA THR A 80 6.29 8.01 20.75
C THR A 80 6.14 9.31 21.54
N GLY A 81 6.63 9.35 22.78
CA GLY A 81 6.44 10.49 23.67
C GLY A 81 5.12 10.49 24.41
N THR A 82 4.37 9.38 24.37
CA THR A 82 3.13 9.17 25.15
C THR A 82 3.43 8.55 26.52
N ALA A 83 2.44 8.62 27.44
CA ALA A 83 2.56 8.04 28.78
C ALA A 83 2.60 6.50 28.79
N THR A 84 2.15 5.86 27.70
CA THR A 84 2.20 4.40 27.51
C THR A 84 2.86 4.08 26.18
N ARG A 85 3.48 2.90 26.07
CA ARG A 85 4.04 2.45 24.80
C ARG A 85 2.95 2.21 23.76
N PHE A 86 3.28 2.44 22.50
CA PHE A 86 2.51 1.93 21.36
C PHE A 86 2.73 0.42 21.26
N ASP A 87 1.66 -0.35 21.11
CA ASP A 87 1.74 -1.82 21.03
C ASP A 87 0.58 -2.34 20.15
N MET A 88 0.93 -2.83 18.98
CA MET A 88 -0.01 -3.29 17.97
C MET A 88 0.43 -4.65 17.43
N VAL A 89 -0.53 -5.58 17.31
CA VAL A 89 -0.30 -6.91 16.72
C VAL A 89 -1.30 -7.12 15.62
N ILE A 90 -0.79 -7.35 14.42
CA ILE A 90 -1.64 -7.66 13.26
C ILE A 90 -2.04 -9.14 13.32
N GLY A 91 -3.29 -9.44 12.96
CA GLY A 91 -3.81 -10.80 12.93
C GLY A 91 -4.54 -11.13 11.65
N ASP A 92 -4.66 -12.43 11.39
CA ASP A 92 -5.51 -12.96 10.33
C ASP A 92 -6.95 -13.07 10.83
N ILE A 93 -7.93 -12.76 9.98
CA ILE A 93 -9.33 -13.05 10.28
C ILE A 93 -9.58 -14.53 9.96
N VAL A 94 -10.13 -15.23 10.93
CA VAL A 94 -10.39 -16.68 10.87
C VAL A 94 -11.82 -17.01 11.28
N GLU A 95 -12.30 -18.17 10.86
CA GLU A 95 -13.55 -18.78 11.32
C GLU A 95 -13.45 -19.19 12.81
N LEU A 96 -14.57 -19.58 13.41
CA LEU A 96 -14.60 -19.98 14.82
C LEU A 96 -13.80 -21.24 15.14
N ASP A 97 -13.55 -22.08 14.15
CA ASP A 97 -12.72 -23.28 14.25
C ASP A 97 -11.22 -23.01 13.98
N GLY A 98 -10.85 -21.75 13.68
CA GLY A 98 -9.50 -21.33 13.36
C GLY A 98 -9.11 -21.49 11.89
N SER A 99 -9.99 -22.01 11.03
CA SER A 99 -9.74 -22.05 9.60
C SER A 99 -9.68 -20.64 9.00
N PRO A 100 -8.85 -20.38 7.96
CA PRO A 100 -8.74 -19.06 7.35
C PRO A 100 -10.06 -18.59 6.76
N TRP A 101 -10.52 -17.39 7.16
CA TRP A 101 -11.66 -16.75 6.49
C TRP A 101 -11.27 -16.26 5.11
N THR A 102 -12.01 -16.71 4.09
CA THR A 102 -11.66 -16.45 2.68
C THR A 102 -11.64 -14.95 2.31
N ALA A 103 -12.44 -14.13 2.99
CA ALA A 103 -12.45 -12.68 2.75
C ALA A 103 -11.44 -11.88 3.60
N CYS A 104 -10.50 -12.53 4.30
CA CYS A 104 -9.42 -11.86 5.00
C CYS A 104 -8.35 -11.34 4.00
N PRO A 105 -8.08 -10.03 3.92
CA PRO A 105 -7.09 -9.49 2.98
C PRO A 105 -5.68 -10.06 3.15
N ARG A 106 -5.22 -10.21 4.41
CA ARG A 106 -3.89 -10.75 4.72
C ARG A 106 -3.77 -12.23 4.29
N THR A 107 -4.83 -13.00 4.44
CA THR A 107 -4.92 -14.39 3.94
C THR A 107 -4.85 -14.43 2.41
N GLN A 108 -5.42 -13.46 1.70
CA GLN A 108 -5.34 -13.39 0.23
C GLN A 108 -3.91 -13.15 -0.25
N LEU A 109 -3.14 -12.30 0.43
CA LEU A 109 -1.72 -12.15 0.10
C LEU A 109 -0.94 -13.45 0.34
N ARG A 110 -1.13 -14.11 1.49
CA ARG A 110 -0.51 -15.43 1.75
C ARG A 110 -0.85 -16.45 0.66
N ALA A 111 -2.11 -16.47 0.18
CA ALA A 111 -2.55 -17.36 -0.87
C ALA A 111 -1.90 -17.03 -2.23
N ALA A 112 -1.76 -15.76 -2.56
CA ALA A 112 -1.09 -15.31 -3.79
C ALA A 112 0.40 -15.69 -3.79
N LEU A 113 1.10 -15.46 -2.66
CA LEU A 113 2.52 -15.80 -2.52
C LEU A 113 2.76 -17.31 -2.59
N ARG A 114 1.93 -18.11 -1.93
CA ARG A 114 2.01 -19.57 -2.03
C ARG A 114 1.74 -20.08 -3.45
N ALA A 115 0.81 -19.45 -4.18
CA ALA A 115 0.55 -19.82 -5.57
C ALA A 115 1.75 -19.50 -6.47
N LEU A 116 2.41 -18.35 -6.27
CA LEU A 116 3.63 -18.00 -6.99
C LEU A 116 4.74 -19.04 -6.73
N GLU A 117 4.99 -19.34 -5.46
CA GLU A 117 6.02 -20.32 -5.06
C GLU A 117 5.73 -21.72 -5.60
N ALA A 118 4.49 -22.19 -5.46
CA ALA A 118 4.09 -23.53 -5.92
C ALA A 118 4.20 -23.69 -7.45
N ALA A 119 3.86 -22.67 -8.21
CA ALA A 119 3.89 -22.72 -9.68
C ALA A 119 5.29 -22.51 -10.27
N THR A 120 6.15 -21.75 -9.58
CA THR A 120 7.40 -21.25 -10.18
C THR A 120 8.66 -21.57 -9.36
N GLY A 121 8.53 -21.94 -8.10
CA GLY A 121 9.65 -22.01 -7.14
C GLY A 121 10.20 -20.64 -6.74
N LEU A 122 9.53 -19.53 -7.12
CA LEU A 122 10.01 -18.18 -6.84
C LEU A 122 9.28 -17.58 -5.63
N GLY A 123 10.05 -16.90 -4.78
CA GLY A 123 9.54 -16.00 -3.74
C GLY A 123 9.57 -14.54 -4.17
N LEU A 124 8.83 -13.69 -3.44
CA LEU A 124 8.80 -12.24 -3.64
C LEU A 124 9.37 -11.51 -2.43
N VAL A 125 10.31 -10.61 -2.68
CA VAL A 125 10.77 -9.58 -1.73
C VAL A 125 10.14 -8.26 -2.13
N ALA A 126 9.68 -7.48 -1.16
CA ALA A 126 9.04 -6.20 -1.41
C ALA A 126 9.39 -5.15 -0.35
N THR A 127 9.14 -3.88 -0.69
CA THR A 127 9.09 -2.75 0.23
C THR A 127 8.06 -1.73 -0.25
N PHE A 128 7.56 -0.91 0.67
CA PHE A 128 6.58 0.14 0.40
C PHE A 128 7.21 1.49 0.74
N GLU A 129 7.41 2.34 -0.25
CA GLU A 129 7.67 3.76 -0.03
C GLU A 129 6.34 4.46 0.24
N GLN A 130 6.21 5.15 1.33
CA GLN A 130 4.95 5.77 1.72
C GLN A 130 5.09 7.27 1.92
N GLU A 131 4.39 8.02 1.09
CA GLU A 131 4.28 9.47 1.19
C GLU A 131 3.09 9.87 2.07
N PHE A 132 3.27 10.95 2.83
CA PHE A 132 2.21 11.54 3.64
C PHE A 132 2.44 13.05 3.82
N THR A 133 1.37 13.76 4.16
CA THR A 133 1.42 15.20 4.45
C THR A 133 1.15 15.43 5.93
N LEU A 134 2.00 16.19 6.61
CA LEU A 134 1.73 16.67 7.94
C LEU A 134 0.75 17.85 7.86
N LEU A 135 -0.46 17.62 8.31
CA LEU A 135 -1.46 18.65 8.50
C LEU A 135 -1.19 19.34 9.84
N PRO A 136 -0.83 20.62 9.84
CA PRO A 136 -0.46 21.32 11.08
C PRO A 136 -1.68 21.42 11.99
N GLY A 137 -1.45 21.17 13.30
CA GLY A 137 -2.41 21.45 14.35
C GLY A 137 -2.30 22.88 14.84
N ALA A 138 -2.38 23.06 16.17
CA ALA A 138 -2.29 24.37 16.82
C ALA A 138 -0.95 25.10 16.62
N ALA A 139 0.12 24.38 16.26
CA ALA A 139 1.44 24.98 15.95
C ALA A 139 1.46 25.79 14.63
N GLY A 140 0.43 25.64 13.80
CA GLY A 140 0.32 26.37 12.54
C GLY A 140 1.19 25.81 11.41
N ALA A 141 0.86 26.19 10.17
CA ALA A 141 1.72 25.98 9.00
C ALA A 141 2.87 27.00 8.98
N PRO A 142 4.00 26.70 8.31
CA PRO A 142 5.04 27.71 8.12
C PRO A 142 4.48 28.93 7.40
N ALA A 143 4.91 30.10 7.81
CA ALA A 143 4.45 31.38 7.26
C ALA A 143 4.81 31.55 5.76
N VAL A 144 5.84 30.83 5.30
CA VAL A 144 6.32 30.80 3.91
C VAL A 144 6.53 29.34 3.51
N PRO A 145 6.18 28.93 2.29
CA PRO A 145 6.48 27.59 1.81
C PRO A 145 7.98 27.28 1.90
N LEU A 146 8.31 26.15 2.49
CA LEU A 146 9.69 25.68 2.62
C LEU A 146 10.18 25.08 1.29
N HIS A 147 11.48 25.13 1.06
CA HIS A 147 12.06 24.55 -0.14
C HIS A 147 11.94 23.02 -0.13
N ALA A 148 11.49 22.46 -1.26
CA ALA A 148 11.41 21.03 -1.46
C ALA A 148 12.76 20.34 -1.18
N PHE A 149 12.73 19.15 -0.56
CA PHE A 149 13.91 18.33 -0.23
C PHE A 149 14.95 19.01 0.66
N SER A 150 14.63 20.14 1.27
CA SER A 150 15.59 20.90 2.07
C SER A 150 15.74 20.37 3.49
N VAL A 151 16.92 20.56 4.05
CA VAL A 151 17.17 20.29 5.47
C VAL A 151 16.25 21.14 6.36
N GLU A 152 15.93 22.36 5.95
CA GLU A 152 14.99 23.23 6.66
C GLU A 152 13.59 22.62 6.71
N ALA A 153 13.07 22.09 5.58
CA ALA A 153 11.77 21.43 5.54
C ALA A 153 11.73 20.19 6.43
N LEU A 154 12.80 19.38 6.42
CA LEU A 154 12.93 18.21 7.31
C LEU A 154 12.93 18.63 8.80
N ARG A 155 13.62 19.72 9.14
CA ARG A 155 13.80 20.18 10.52
C ARG A 155 12.65 21.05 11.04
N HIS A 156 11.80 21.56 10.18
CA HIS A 156 10.73 22.49 10.57
C HIS A 156 9.79 21.91 11.63
N PHE A 157 9.49 20.62 11.53
CA PHE A 157 8.65 19.90 12.49
C PHE A 157 9.45 19.13 13.55
N ASP A 158 10.73 19.50 13.77
CA ASP A 158 11.56 18.82 14.75
C ASP A 158 10.92 18.88 16.18
N PRO A 159 10.88 17.76 16.92
CA PRO A 159 11.61 16.51 16.73
C PRO A 159 10.81 15.40 15.97
N PHE A 160 9.90 15.72 15.07
CA PHE A 160 9.01 14.72 14.41
C PHE A 160 9.82 13.64 13.67
N ALA A 161 10.63 14.02 12.68
CA ALA A 161 11.32 13.04 11.83
C ALA A 161 12.31 12.14 12.62
N PRO A 162 13.21 12.66 13.48
CA PRO A 162 14.08 11.80 14.27
C PRO A 162 13.32 10.92 15.29
N ARG A 163 12.20 11.40 15.83
CA ARG A 163 11.36 10.59 16.71
C ARG A 163 10.66 9.47 15.93
N LEU A 164 10.16 9.76 14.73
CA LEU A 164 9.54 8.77 13.86
C LEU A 164 10.53 7.68 13.50
N ALA A 165 11.75 8.02 13.06
CA ALA A 165 12.80 7.06 12.77
C ALA A 165 13.08 6.14 13.99
N ALA A 166 13.27 6.72 15.17
CA ALA A 166 13.50 5.95 16.40
C ALA A 166 12.31 5.02 16.76
N CYS A 167 11.07 5.47 16.55
CA CYS A 167 9.90 4.63 16.78
C CYS A 167 9.85 3.45 15.82
N LEU A 168 10.13 3.67 14.53
CA LEU A 168 10.14 2.64 13.50
C LEU A 168 11.26 1.63 13.72
N GLU A 169 12.47 2.09 14.10
CA GLU A 169 13.58 1.20 14.47
C GLU A 169 13.22 0.29 15.66
N GLN A 170 12.70 0.88 16.74
CA GLN A 170 12.26 0.11 17.91
C GLN A 170 11.16 -0.91 17.59
N ALA A 171 10.30 -0.57 16.64
CA ALA A 171 9.24 -1.45 16.20
C ALA A 171 9.71 -2.54 15.21
N GLY A 172 10.98 -2.58 14.83
CA GLY A 172 11.54 -3.57 13.89
C GLY A 172 11.14 -3.34 12.43
N VAL A 173 10.75 -2.10 12.08
CA VAL A 173 10.37 -1.75 10.71
C VAL A 173 11.59 -1.57 9.80
N GLU A 174 12.78 -1.29 10.37
CA GLU A 174 14.02 -1.05 9.62
C GLU A 174 13.88 0.10 8.61
N PRO A 175 13.59 1.35 9.05
CA PRO A 175 13.49 2.49 8.15
C PRO A 175 14.84 2.77 7.50
N GLU A 176 14.84 3.03 6.19
CA GLU A 176 16.05 3.46 5.46
C GLU A 176 16.12 4.98 5.34
N MET A 177 14.98 5.64 5.10
CA MET A 177 14.90 7.11 5.03
C MET A 177 13.60 7.62 5.64
N VAL A 178 13.69 8.81 6.22
CA VAL A 178 12.57 9.71 6.50
C VAL A 178 12.98 11.06 5.91
N LEU A 179 12.36 11.47 4.84
CA LEU A 179 12.76 12.67 4.11
C LEU A 179 11.60 13.66 3.93
N ALA A 180 11.93 14.94 3.80
CA ALA A 180 10.99 15.94 3.33
C ALA A 180 10.90 15.85 1.82
N GLU A 181 9.67 15.80 1.30
CA GLU A 181 9.34 15.63 -0.09
C GLU A 181 9.12 16.97 -0.84
N TYR A 182 8.66 16.87 -2.10
CA TYR A 182 8.41 18.02 -2.97
C TYR A 182 7.25 18.89 -2.45
N GLY A 183 6.21 18.29 -1.93
CA GLY A 183 5.00 18.99 -1.48
C GLY A 183 5.21 19.72 -0.16
N ALA A 184 4.42 20.75 0.07
CA ALA A 184 4.41 21.48 1.34
C ALA A 184 4.05 20.51 2.50
N ASN A 185 4.94 20.42 3.52
CA ASN A 185 4.80 19.53 4.67
C ASN A 185 4.68 18.04 4.29
N GLN A 186 5.10 17.68 3.09
CA GLN A 186 5.10 16.30 2.62
C GLN A 186 6.39 15.60 3.06
N PHE A 187 6.23 14.35 3.45
CA PHE A 187 7.30 13.46 3.87
C PHE A 187 7.16 12.11 3.18
N GLU A 188 8.27 11.40 3.06
CA GLU A 188 8.31 10.01 2.62
C GLU A 188 9.07 9.16 3.62
N ILE A 189 8.61 7.93 3.77
CA ILE A 189 9.28 6.88 4.55
C ILE A 189 9.56 5.70 3.63
N THR A 190 10.83 5.28 3.59
CA THR A 190 11.26 4.02 2.99
C THR A 190 11.73 3.06 4.06
N HIS A 191 11.57 1.77 3.83
CA HIS A 191 12.08 0.73 4.73
C HIS A 191 12.83 -0.36 3.96
N ALA A 192 13.71 -1.08 4.64
CA ALA A 192 14.47 -2.16 4.04
C ALA A 192 13.56 -3.23 3.43
N PRO A 193 13.87 -3.73 2.21
CA PRO A 193 13.10 -4.78 1.56
C PRO A 193 13.13 -6.08 2.37
N THR A 194 11.99 -6.74 2.46
CA THR A 194 11.82 -7.99 3.20
C THR A 194 10.86 -8.93 2.47
N ASP A 195 10.53 -10.09 3.04
CA ASP A 195 9.47 -10.93 2.47
C ASP A 195 8.17 -10.15 2.32
N ALA A 196 7.40 -10.48 1.29
CA ALA A 196 6.29 -9.67 0.85
C ALA A 196 5.16 -9.53 1.89
N LEU A 197 4.95 -10.53 2.75
CA LEU A 197 3.94 -10.45 3.81
C LEU A 197 4.40 -9.49 4.91
N THR A 198 5.63 -9.63 5.37
CA THR A 198 6.24 -8.71 6.35
C THR A 198 6.30 -7.29 5.81
N ALA A 199 6.58 -7.09 4.51
CA ALA A 199 6.55 -5.77 3.90
C ALA A 199 5.15 -5.11 3.98
N ALA A 200 4.08 -5.88 3.72
CA ALA A 200 2.71 -5.38 3.86
C ALA A 200 2.34 -5.12 5.34
N ASP A 201 2.79 -5.94 6.28
CA ASP A 201 2.62 -5.71 7.72
C ASP A 201 3.35 -4.43 8.16
N ARG A 202 4.60 -4.22 7.70
CA ARG A 202 5.38 -2.99 7.94
C ARG A 202 4.68 -1.76 7.35
N ALA A 203 4.05 -1.87 6.18
CA ALA A 203 3.30 -0.77 5.58
C ALA A 203 2.12 -0.32 6.47
N VAL A 204 1.42 -1.25 7.11
CA VAL A 204 0.38 -0.93 8.12
C VAL A 204 1.02 -0.27 9.34
N ALA A 205 2.10 -0.84 9.86
CA ALA A 205 2.77 -0.33 11.07
C ALA A 205 3.32 1.08 10.86
N ILE A 206 3.92 1.37 9.71
CA ILE A 206 4.40 2.71 9.35
C ILE A 206 3.27 3.73 9.46
N ARG A 207 2.11 3.45 8.88
CA ARG A 207 0.96 4.38 8.92
C ARG A 207 0.51 4.68 10.35
N GLU A 208 0.36 3.65 11.17
CA GLU A 208 -0.14 3.82 12.53
C GLU A 208 0.89 4.49 13.46
N ILE A 209 2.16 4.10 13.37
CA ILE A 209 3.25 4.73 14.15
C ILE A 209 3.42 6.20 13.73
N THR A 210 3.38 6.50 12.42
CA THR A 210 3.49 7.87 11.91
C THR A 210 2.34 8.74 12.43
N ARG A 211 1.10 8.25 12.42
CA ARG A 211 -0.06 8.96 13.00
C ARG A 211 0.11 9.22 14.49
N GLU A 212 0.60 8.23 15.23
CA GLU A 212 0.84 8.36 16.66
C GLU A 212 1.93 9.42 16.97
N VAL A 213 3.05 9.38 16.24
CA VAL A 213 4.12 10.38 16.40
C VAL A 213 3.65 11.77 15.99
N ALA A 214 2.93 11.91 14.88
CA ALA A 214 2.36 13.20 14.46
C ALA A 214 1.41 13.77 15.52
N ARG A 215 0.53 12.92 16.07
CA ARG A 215 -0.39 13.32 17.15
C ARG A 215 0.34 13.86 18.38
N THR A 216 1.45 13.25 18.78
CA THR A 216 2.25 13.72 19.91
C THR A 216 3.04 15.00 19.60
N ALA A 217 3.30 15.28 18.33
CA ALA A 217 3.89 16.53 17.86
C ALA A 217 2.83 17.65 17.64
N GLY A 218 1.55 17.41 17.96
CA GLY A 218 0.47 18.38 17.77
C GLY A 218 0.06 18.57 16.31
N ALA A 219 0.39 17.58 15.44
CA ALA A 219 0.05 17.55 14.04
C ALA A 219 -0.79 16.30 13.72
N ARG A 220 -1.18 16.18 12.46
CA ARG A 220 -1.83 14.98 11.93
C ARG A 220 -1.13 14.54 10.65
N ALA A 221 -0.74 13.28 10.56
CA ALA A 221 -0.26 12.69 9.33
C ALA A 221 -1.44 12.25 8.47
N SER A 222 -1.52 12.76 7.25
CA SER A 222 -2.50 12.37 6.24
C SER A 222 -1.80 11.62 5.11
N PHE A 223 -2.22 10.38 4.90
CA PHE A 223 -1.80 9.53 3.79
C PHE A 223 -2.76 9.59 2.60
N ALA A 224 -3.70 10.52 2.60
CA ALA A 224 -4.63 10.69 1.49
C ALA A 224 -3.88 10.94 0.17
N PRO A 225 -4.28 10.30 -0.95
CA PRO A 225 -3.57 10.43 -2.23
C PRO A 225 -3.54 11.87 -2.78
N LYS A 226 -4.47 12.71 -2.35
CA LYS A 226 -4.55 14.15 -2.64
C LYS A 226 -5.17 14.83 -1.42
N PRO A 227 -4.39 15.27 -0.43
CA PRO A 227 -4.94 15.94 0.76
C PRO A 227 -5.48 17.33 0.46
N ALA A 228 -4.98 17.99 -0.60
CA ALA A 228 -5.49 19.23 -1.15
C ALA A 228 -5.36 19.22 -2.68
N LEU A 229 -6.30 19.85 -3.38
CA LEU A 229 -6.41 19.76 -4.83
C LEU A 229 -5.22 20.41 -5.56
N ASP A 230 -4.72 21.50 -5.04
CA ASP A 230 -3.63 22.32 -5.58
C ASP A 230 -2.23 21.85 -5.17
N GLN A 231 -2.13 20.85 -4.30
CA GLN A 231 -0.87 20.27 -3.86
C GLN A 231 -0.52 19.01 -4.66
N VAL A 232 0.73 18.57 -4.58
CA VAL A 232 1.13 17.26 -5.07
C VAL A 232 0.43 16.13 -4.30
N GLY A 233 0.33 14.96 -4.92
CA GLY A 233 -0.27 13.80 -4.28
C GLY A 233 0.70 13.04 -3.40
N ASN A 234 0.16 12.17 -2.54
CA ASN A 234 0.90 11.16 -1.79
C ASN A 234 0.71 9.80 -2.48
N GLY A 235 1.79 9.20 -2.93
CA GLY A 235 1.82 7.85 -3.48
C GLY A 235 2.21 6.82 -2.43
N VAL A 236 2.06 5.56 -2.84
CA VAL A 236 2.71 4.41 -2.21
C VAL A 236 3.38 3.64 -3.33
N HIS A 237 4.70 3.71 -3.41
CA HIS A 237 5.42 2.96 -4.43
C HIS A 237 5.77 1.59 -3.87
N ILE A 238 5.44 0.53 -4.63
CA ILE A 238 5.69 -0.84 -4.19
C ILE A 238 6.83 -1.39 -5.01
N HIS A 239 8.01 -1.51 -4.40
CA HIS A 239 9.17 -2.13 -5.01
C HIS A 239 9.13 -3.63 -4.79
N PHE A 240 9.50 -4.40 -5.79
CA PHE A 240 9.55 -5.84 -5.69
C PHE A 240 10.69 -6.46 -6.50
N SER A 241 11.17 -7.60 -6.03
CA SER A 241 12.13 -8.46 -6.72
C SER A 241 11.82 -9.92 -6.46
N LEU A 242 12.16 -10.78 -7.41
CA LEU A 242 12.01 -12.22 -7.30
C LEU A 242 13.24 -12.84 -6.67
N ARG A 243 13.06 -13.90 -5.91
CA ARG A 243 14.09 -14.76 -5.33
C ARG A 243 13.81 -16.21 -5.72
N ASP A 244 14.89 -16.96 -5.98
CA ASP A 244 14.76 -18.41 -6.16
C ASP A 244 14.57 -19.15 -4.82
N ALA A 245 14.37 -20.45 -4.88
CA ALA A 245 14.16 -21.29 -3.70
C ALA A 245 15.36 -21.30 -2.73
N SER A 246 16.56 -20.89 -3.19
CA SER A 246 17.75 -20.71 -2.34
C SER A 246 17.88 -19.29 -1.76
N GLY A 247 16.93 -18.40 -2.08
CA GLY A 247 16.92 -17.01 -1.65
C GLY A 247 17.80 -16.09 -2.49
N GLN A 248 18.36 -16.58 -3.62
CA GLN A 248 19.20 -15.76 -4.50
C GLN A 248 18.35 -14.86 -5.41
N PRO A 249 18.91 -13.70 -5.85
CA PRO A 249 18.21 -12.81 -6.78
C PRO A 249 17.85 -13.52 -8.09
N ALA A 250 16.58 -13.41 -8.51
CA ALA A 250 16.04 -14.04 -9.71
C ALA A 250 15.40 -13.02 -10.68
N THR A 251 15.51 -11.72 -10.39
CA THR A 251 14.91 -10.65 -11.22
C THR A 251 15.83 -10.22 -12.35
N PHE A 252 17.15 -10.27 -12.15
CA PHE A 252 18.17 -9.69 -13.03
C PHE A 252 18.73 -10.69 -14.06
N ASP A 253 18.90 -10.22 -15.31
CA ASP A 253 19.67 -10.90 -16.36
C ASP A 253 20.27 -9.83 -17.27
N ALA A 254 21.58 -9.62 -17.19
CA ALA A 254 22.29 -8.58 -17.94
C ALA A 254 22.19 -8.72 -19.46
N ALA A 255 21.91 -9.94 -19.99
CA ALA A 255 21.82 -10.20 -21.41
C ALA A 255 20.46 -9.89 -22.03
N ARG A 256 19.45 -9.60 -21.21
CA ARG A 256 18.07 -9.39 -21.67
C ARG A 256 17.69 -7.90 -21.70
N PRO A 257 16.70 -7.54 -22.53
CA PRO A 257 16.17 -6.17 -22.55
C PRO A 257 15.74 -5.71 -21.14
N GLY A 258 16.13 -4.48 -20.77
CA GLY A 258 15.90 -3.94 -19.43
C GLY A 258 16.58 -4.71 -18.30
N ARG A 259 17.43 -5.67 -18.62
CA ARG A 259 18.13 -6.56 -17.67
C ARG A 259 17.16 -7.38 -16.82
N LEU A 260 15.92 -7.59 -17.29
CA LEU A 260 14.92 -8.44 -16.66
C LEU A 260 15.17 -9.91 -17.04
N SER A 261 15.20 -10.80 -16.05
CA SER A 261 15.16 -12.24 -16.31
C SER A 261 13.88 -12.62 -17.07
N GLN A 262 13.82 -13.82 -17.66
CA GLN A 262 12.61 -14.26 -18.35
C GLN A 262 11.40 -14.24 -17.41
N ALA A 263 11.55 -14.76 -16.20
CA ALA A 263 10.49 -14.77 -15.22
C ALA A 263 10.06 -13.35 -14.80
N ALA A 264 11.02 -12.45 -14.56
CA ALA A 264 10.72 -11.07 -14.21
C ALA A 264 10.08 -10.30 -15.37
N GLY A 265 10.52 -10.54 -16.61
CA GLY A 265 9.89 -9.97 -17.81
C GLY A 265 8.45 -10.42 -17.98
N ALA A 266 8.18 -11.73 -17.83
CA ALA A 266 6.84 -12.29 -17.90
C ALA A 266 5.95 -11.81 -16.74
N PHE A 267 6.51 -11.69 -15.53
CA PHE A 267 5.82 -11.12 -14.37
C PHE A 267 5.39 -9.67 -14.63
N CYS A 268 6.29 -8.83 -15.14
CA CYS A 268 5.96 -7.45 -15.53
C CYS A 268 4.90 -7.41 -16.65
N ALA A 269 4.98 -8.33 -17.62
CA ALA A 269 4.00 -8.42 -18.70
C ALA A 269 2.60 -8.74 -18.19
N GLY A 270 2.49 -9.64 -17.22
CA GLY A 270 1.23 -9.95 -16.57
C GLY A 270 0.65 -8.74 -15.85
N ILE A 271 1.48 -7.99 -15.10
CA ILE A 271 1.02 -6.75 -14.44
C ILE A 271 0.53 -5.74 -15.48
N VAL A 272 1.31 -5.44 -16.54
CA VAL A 272 0.92 -4.47 -17.58
C VAL A 272 -0.37 -4.88 -18.26
N LYS A 273 -0.55 -6.18 -18.53
CA LYS A 273 -1.77 -6.73 -19.16
C LYS A 273 -3.02 -6.49 -18.33
N HIS A 274 -2.96 -6.74 -17.02
CA HIS A 274 -4.10 -6.65 -16.10
C HIS A 274 -4.18 -5.33 -15.33
N LEU A 275 -3.33 -4.34 -15.68
CA LEU A 275 -3.16 -3.12 -14.90
C LEU A 275 -4.45 -2.33 -14.70
N SER A 276 -5.26 -2.18 -15.77
CA SER A 276 -6.55 -1.49 -15.68
C SER A 276 -7.53 -2.23 -14.76
N GLY A 277 -7.46 -3.57 -14.70
CA GLY A 277 -8.30 -4.38 -13.82
C GLY A 277 -7.85 -4.37 -12.36
N ILE A 278 -6.56 -4.18 -12.08
CA ILE A 278 -6.05 -4.19 -10.70
C ILE A 278 -5.94 -2.80 -10.07
N VAL A 279 -6.03 -1.72 -10.86
CA VAL A 279 -5.81 -0.36 -10.34
C VAL A 279 -6.84 0.04 -9.27
N ALA A 280 -8.07 -0.46 -9.32
CA ALA A 280 -9.06 -0.25 -8.26
C ALA A 280 -8.58 -0.81 -6.90
N LEU A 281 -7.82 -1.93 -6.91
CA LEU A 281 -7.28 -2.57 -5.71
C LEU A 281 -6.00 -1.90 -5.20
N THR A 282 -5.33 -1.08 -6.02
CA THR A 282 -4.08 -0.41 -5.67
C THR A 282 -4.23 1.10 -5.45
N ALA A 283 -5.26 1.72 -6.02
CA ALA A 283 -5.61 3.13 -5.91
C ALA A 283 -7.13 3.22 -5.68
N SER A 284 -7.54 3.00 -4.44
CA SER A 284 -8.92 2.66 -4.09
C SER A 284 -9.76 3.85 -3.62
N GLY A 285 -9.26 5.08 -3.73
CA GLY A 285 -9.96 6.29 -3.33
C GLY A 285 -10.43 7.14 -4.52
N VAL A 286 -11.50 7.92 -4.35
CA VAL A 286 -11.92 8.89 -5.38
C VAL A 286 -10.78 9.85 -5.75
N PRO A 287 -10.03 10.46 -4.79
CA PRO A 287 -8.95 11.37 -5.13
C PRO A 287 -7.67 10.68 -5.64
N SER A 288 -7.59 9.34 -5.63
CA SER A 288 -6.50 8.59 -6.28
C SER A 288 -6.39 8.95 -7.76
N TYR A 289 -7.51 9.13 -8.43
CA TYR A 289 -7.61 9.46 -9.86
C TYR A 289 -7.36 10.95 -10.17
N TYR A 290 -7.33 11.79 -9.14
CA TYR A 290 -6.81 13.17 -9.28
C TYR A 290 -5.28 13.19 -9.24
N ARG A 291 -4.66 12.20 -8.57
CA ARG A 291 -3.21 11.98 -8.56
C ARG A 291 -2.73 11.30 -9.84
N LEU A 292 -3.42 10.24 -10.29
CA LEU A 292 -3.06 9.42 -11.45
C LEU A 292 -3.34 10.13 -12.78
N ALA A 293 -2.71 11.29 -12.98
CA ALA A 293 -2.83 12.13 -14.15
C ALA A 293 -1.44 12.43 -14.74
N PRO A 294 -1.32 12.67 -16.08
CA PRO A 294 -0.04 13.00 -16.69
C PRO A 294 0.60 14.24 -16.05
N HIS A 295 1.93 14.25 -16.00
CA HIS A 295 2.76 15.33 -15.46
C HIS A 295 2.60 15.60 -13.96
N ASN A 296 2.11 14.61 -13.21
CA ASN A 296 2.03 14.65 -11.75
C ASN A 296 3.09 13.76 -11.07
N TRP A 297 4.14 13.37 -11.80
CA TRP A 297 5.12 12.38 -11.34
C TRP A 297 4.46 11.10 -10.85
N SER A 298 3.37 10.73 -11.50
CA SER A 298 2.50 9.64 -11.16
C SER A 298 2.06 8.91 -12.42
N SER A 299 1.64 7.68 -12.23
CA SER A 299 1.26 6.77 -13.31
C SER A 299 -0.04 7.19 -13.97
N SER A 300 -0.06 7.19 -15.30
CA SER A 300 -1.28 7.55 -16.05
C SER A 300 -1.56 6.62 -17.24
N TYR A 301 -0.59 5.75 -17.60
CA TYR A 301 -0.69 4.77 -18.69
C TYR A 301 -0.17 3.40 -18.26
N THR A 302 -0.56 2.36 -19.00
CA THR A 302 -0.10 0.98 -18.77
C THR A 302 1.26 0.77 -19.45
N TRP A 303 2.38 0.97 -18.76
CA TRP A 303 3.70 0.83 -19.37
C TRP A 303 4.82 0.46 -18.40
N LEU A 304 5.88 -0.10 -18.98
CA LEU A 304 7.15 -0.36 -18.34
C LEU A 304 8.17 0.66 -18.85
N GLY A 305 8.74 1.44 -17.94
CA GLY A 305 9.82 2.39 -18.22
C GLY A 305 11.09 2.05 -17.47
N GLU A 306 12.23 2.50 -17.98
CA GLU A 306 13.49 2.44 -17.26
C GLU A 306 13.84 3.84 -16.73
N ARG A 307 13.97 3.99 -15.41
CA ARG A 307 14.28 5.24 -14.70
C ARG A 307 13.23 6.36 -14.83
N ASP A 308 12.17 6.15 -15.57
CA ASP A 308 11.14 7.17 -15.78
C ASP A 308 10.13 7.16 -14.62
N ARG A 309 9.94 8.31 -13.97
CA ARG A 309 9.08 8.44 -12.79
C ARG A 309 7.58 8.60 -13.10
N GLU A 310 7.22 8.68 -14.38
CA GLU A 310 5.82 8.62 -14.85
C GLU A 310 5.41 7.18 -15.22
N ALA A 311 6.38 6.24 -15.29
CA ALA A 311 6.08 4.85 -15.62
C ALA A 311 5.32 4.15 -14.51
N THR A 312 4.28 3.41 -14.86
CA THR A 312 3.49 2.61 -13.90
C THR A 312 4.29 1.45 -13.34
N LEU A 313 5.07 0.79 -14.21
CA LEU A 313 6.16 -0.09 -13.80
C LEU A 313 7.48 0.58 -14.16
N ARG A 314 8.34 0.73 -13.20
CA ARG A 314 9.65 1.35 -13.38
C ARG A 314 10.76 0.38 -13.01
N ILE A 315 11.66 0.12 -13.95
CA ILE A 315 12.93 -0.55 -13.64
C ILE A 315 13.80 0.46 -12.91
N CYS A 316 14.12 0.17 -11.65
CA CYS A 316 14.89 1.06 -10.80
C CYS A 316 16.37 1.06 -11.18
N PRO A 317 17.10 2.18 -11.00
CA PRO A 317 18.53 2.25 -11.23
C PRO A 317 19.28 1.38 -10.20
N THR A 318 20.40 0.81 -10.65
CA THR A 318 21.35 0.11 -9.79
C THR A 318 22.64 0.91 -9.66
N VAL A 319 23.29 0.81 -8.52
CA VAL A 319 24.53 1.53 -8.20
C VAL A 319 25.69 0.54 -8.21
N THR A 320 26.77 0.89 -8.93
CA THR A 320 28.02 0.10 -8.99
C THR A 320 29.16 0.72 -8.16
N ILE A 321 28.93 1.88 -7.55
CA ILE A 321 29.88 2.57 -6.66
C ILE A 321 30.22 1.64 -5.49
N GLY A 322 31.51 1.51 -5.19
CA GLY A 322 31.98 0.65 -4.12
C GLY A 322 31.93 -0.85 -4.45
N GLY A 323 31.85 -1.22 -5.73
CA GLY A 323 31.84 -2.63 -6.18
C GLY A 323 30.52 -3.35 -5.92
N ARG A 324 29.42 -2.61 -5.73
CA ARG A 324 28.09 -3.20 -5.51
C ARG A 324 27.63 -3.97 -6.74
N GLU A 325 27.10 -5.17 -6.51
CA GLU A 325 26.57 -6.04 -7.55
C GLU A 325 25.16 -5.56 -7.97
N PRO A 326 24.91 -5.24 -9.27
CA PRO A 326 23.60 -4.78 -9.75
C PRO A 326 22.47 -5.77 -9.44
N GLU A 327 22.72 -7.07 -9.58
CA GLU A 327 21.70 -8.13 -9.39
C GLU A 327 21.07 -8.14 -7.99
N ARG A 328 21.85 -7.80 -6.95
CA ARG A 328 21.37 -7.76 -5.56
C ARG A 328 20.46 -6.56 -5.25
N GLN A 329 20.54 -5.52 -6.10
CA GLN A 329 19.81 -4.28 -5.94
C GLN A 329 18.64 -4.16 -6.94
N PHE A 330 18.64 -5.05 -7.95
CA PHE A 330 17.73 -4.92 -9.09
C PHE A 330 16.29 -5.21 -8.67
N ASN A 331 15.45 -4.22 -8.88
CA ASN A 331 14.04 -4.30 -8.55
C ASN A 331 13.18 -3.52 -9.56
N VAL A 332 11.90 -3.79 -9.54
CA VAL A 332 10.87 -3.07 -10.30
C VAL A 332 9.93 -2.41 -9.31
N GLU A 333 9.52 -1.20 -9.61
CA GLU A 333 8.63 -0.37 -8.81
C GLU A 333 7.27 -0.27 -9.49
N TYR A 334 6.21 -0.56 -8.75
CA TYR A 334 4.83 -0.29 -9.12
C TYR A 334 4.39 1.05 -8.52
N ARG A 335 4.05 2.03 -9.37
CA ARG A 335 3.86 3.41 -8.96
C ARG A 335 2.41 3.89 -8.88
N ALA A 336 1.45 3.08 -9.35
CA ALA A 336 0.03 3.48 -9.37
C ALA A 336 -0.70 3.25 -8.04
N ALA A 337 -0.01 2.86 -6.96
CA ALA A 337 -0.65 2.65 -5.67
C ALA A 337 -0.67 3.89 -4.78
N ASP A 338 -1.60 3.90 -3.82
CA ASP A 338 -1.68 4.88 -2.73
C ASP A 338 -2.26 4.27 -1.45
N ALA A 339 -2.28 5.05 -0.37
CA ALA A 339 -2.65 4.56 0.94
C ALA A 339 -4.16 4.34 1.15
N THR A 340 -5.02 4.62 0.17
CA THR A 340 -6.44 4.23 0.20
C THR A 340 -6.63 2.74 -0.11
N ALA A 341 -5.59 2.10 -0.65
CA ALA A 341 -5.58 0.68 -0.90
C ALA A 341 -5.15 -0.13 0.33
N ASN A 342 -5.82 -1.25 0.54
CA ASN A 342 -5.38 -2.24 1.51
C ASN A 342 -4.05 -2.85 1.02
N PRO A 343 -2.93 -2.77 1.78
CA PRO A 343 -1.61 -3.17 1.30
C PRO A 343 -1.53 -4.65 0.95
N TYR A 344 -2.29 -5.49 1.64
CA TYR A 344 -2.33 -6.94 1.36
C TYR A 344 -3.03 -7.23 0.04
N LEU A 345 -4.17 -6.58 -0.24
CA LEU A 345 -4.90 -6.76 -1.50
C LEU A 345 -4.13 -6.15 -2.67
N ALA A 346 -3.52 -4.99 -2.48
CA ALA A 346 -2.70 -4.35 -3.51
C ALA A 346 -1.54 -5.25 -3.93
N LEU A 347 -0.78 -5.77 -2.96
CA LEU A 347 0.34 -6.66 -3.28
C LEU A 347 -0.14 -8.02 -3.79
N ALA A 348 -1.25 -8.57 -3.27
CA ALA A 348 -1.84 -9.80 -3.80
C ALA A 348 -2.26 -9.66 -5.27
N ALA A 349 -2.86 -8.54 -5.66
CA ALA A 349 -3.23 -8.25 -7.06
C ALA A 349 -1.99 -8.19 -7.97
N ILE A 350 -0.92 -7.52 -7.52
CA ILE A 350 0.36 -7.46 -8.24
C ILE A 350 0.95 -8.86 -8.43
N VAL A 351 0.98 -9.67 -7.36
CA VAL A 351 1.51 -11.05 -7.39
C VAL A 351 0.69 -11.94 -8.31
N ARG A 352 -0.64 -11.88 -8.24
CA ARG A 352 -1.55 -12.66 -9.10
C ARG A 352 -1.40 -12.27 -10.57
N ALA A 353 -1.32 -10.98 -10.86
CA ALA A 353 -1.11 -10.49 -12.21
C ALA A 353 0.26 -10.94 -12.75
N GLY A 354 1.31 -10.82 -11.95
CA GLY A 354 2.64 -11.29 -12.31
C GLY A 354 2.70 -12.79 -12.54
N LEU A 355 2.08 -13.59 -11.67
CA LEU A 355 2.00 -15.04 -11.83
C LEU A 355 1.26 -15.43 -13.14
N ALA A 356 0.14 -14.79 -13.43
CA ALA A 356 -0.60 -15.02 -14.68
C ALA A 356 0.27 -14.72 -15.92
N GLY A 357 1.15 -13.74 -15.84
CA GLY A 357 2.13 -13.45 -16.89
C GLY A 357 3.16 -14.58 -17.07
N ILE A 358 3.68 -15.13 -15.97
CA ILE A 358 4.62 -16.27 -16.01
C ILE A 358 3.92 -17.53 -16.53
N GLU A 359 2.74 -17.87 -16.02
CA GLU A 359 1.97 -19.06 -16.44
C GLU A 359 1.59 -19.02 -17.93
N ALA A 360 1.37 -17.82 -18.47
CA ALA A 360 1.07 -17.61 -19.88
C ALA A 360 2.35 -17.43 -20.75
N ASP A 361 3.54 -17.57 -20.18
CA ASP A 361 4.86 -17.36 -20.83
C ASP A 361 4.87 -16.06 -21.66
N LEU A 362 4.37 -14.97 -21.10
CA LEU A 362 4.31 -13.69 -21.80
C LEU A 362 5.71 -13.12 -22.02
N ALA A 363 5.94 -12.58 -23.21
CA ALA A 363 7.14 -11.82 -23.49
C ALA A 363 7.19 -10.54 -22.63
N ALA A 364 8.38 -10.14 -22.20
CA ALA A 364 8.56 -8.87 -21.48
C ALA A 364 7.94 -7.70 -22.26
N PRO A 365 7.28 -6.76 -21.59
CA PRO A 365 6.71 -5.59 -22.26
C PRO A 365 7.84 -4.76 -22.92
N PRO A 366 7.52 -3.98 -23.96
CA PRO A 366 8.48 -3.02 -24.48
C PRO A 366 8.86 -2.00 -23.39
N ILE A 367 10.15 -1.70 -23.30
CA ILE A 367 10.63 -0.64 -22.41
C ILE A 367 10.48 0.68 -23.16
N VAL A 368 9.59 1.53 -22.65
CA VAL A 368 9.28 2.81 -23.27
C VAL A 368 10.06 3.92 -22.56
N GLY A 369 10.87 4.64 -23.30
CA GLY A 369 11.74 5.72 -22.79
C GLY A 369 11.19 7.12 -23.07
N ARG A 370 9.89 7.25 -23.36
CA ARG A 370 9.24 8.53 -23.69
C ARG A 370 7.84 8.55 -23.10
N ASP A 371 7.44 9.69 -22.57
CA ASP A 371 6.12 9.91 -21.99
C ASP A 371 4.98 9.55 -22.98
N PRO A 372 4.09 8.60 -22.65
CA PRO A 372 2.97 8.24 -23.51
C PRO A 372 1.98 9.36 -23.78
N SER A 373 1.88 10.37 -22.91
CA SER A 373 0.93 11.48 -23.06
C SER A 373 1.23 12.37 -24.29
N VAL A 374 2.52 12.43 -24.68
CA VAL A 374 2.95 13.21 -25.85
C VAL A 374 3.10 12.36 -27.13
N MET A 375 2.76 11.09 -27.08
CA MET A 375 2.76 10.21 -28.25
C MET A 375 1.45 10.33 -29.03
N SER A 376 1.50 10.03 -30.35
CA SER A 376 0.29 9.88 -31.15
C SER A 376 -0.53 8.63 -30.70
N ALA A 377 -1.82 8.61 -31.05
CA ALA A 377 -2.66 7.45 -30.77
C ALA A 377 -2.10 6.17 -31.41
N ASP A 378 -1.64 6.26 -32.66
CA ASP A 378 -1.06 5.12 -33.41
C ASP A 378 0.24 4.62 -32.77
N GLU A 379 1.07 5.51 -32.21
CA GLU A 379 2.27 5.10 -31.46
C GLU A 379 1.92 4.36 -30.19
N ARG A 380 0.95 4.87 -29.42
CA ARG A 380 0.48 4.19 -28.21
C ARG A 380 -0.12 2.83 -28.52
N GLU A 381 -0.95 2.73 -29.55
CA GLU A 381 -1.55 1.45 -29.96
C GLU A 381 -0.49 0.43 -30.36
N ARG A 382 0.49 0.80 -31.19
CA ARG A 382 1.62 -0.10 -31.60
C ARG A 382 2.44 -0.59 -30.41
N LEU A 383 2.56 0.21 -29.34
CA LEU A 383 3.31 -0.14 -28.14
C LEU A 383 2.43 -0.79 -27.06
N GLY A 384 1.11 -0.94 -27.32
CA GLY A 384 0.17 -1.50 -26.36
C GLY A 384 -0.09 -0.61 -25.13
N LEU A 385 0.15 0.69 -25.26
CA LEU A 385 -0.01 1.66 -24.17
C LEU A 385 -1.46 2.13 -24.08
N ARG A 386 -2.07 1.93 -22.92
CA ARG A 386 -3.45 2.35 -22.66
C ARG A 386 -3.49 3.36 -21.53
N ARG A 387 -4.42 4.31 -21.61
CA ARG A 387 -4.73 5.20 -20.49
C ARG A 387 -5.28 4.38 -19.33
N LEU A 388 -4.83 4.63 -18.12
CA LEU A 388 -5.45 4.08 -16.92
C LEU A 388 -6.86 4.67 -16.76
N PRO A 389 -7.78 3.98 -16.06
CA PRO A 389 -9.05 4.57 -15.63
C PRO A 389 -8.86 5.94 -15.02
N GLU A 390 -9.78 6.87 -15.27
CA GLU A 390 -9.67 8.26 -14.84
C GLU A 390 -10.56 8.59 -13.64
N THR A 391 -11.40 7.62 -13.25
CA THR A 391 -12.22 7.68 -12.04
C THR A 391 -12.19 6.33 -11.30
N LEU A 392 -12.53 6.35 -10.02
CA LEU A 392 -12.68 5.10 -9.26
C LEU A 392 -13.80 4.23 -9.84
N GLU A 393 -14.85 4.83 -10.38
CA GLU A 393 -15.95 4.13 -11.03
C GLU A 393 -15.48 3.38 -12.27
N ASP A 394 -14.74 4.03 -13.18
CA ASP A 394 -14.14 3.40 -14.36
C ASP A 394 -13.18 2.26 -13.96
N ALA A 395 -12.44 2.41 -12.87
CA ALA A 395 -11.53 1.38 -12.38
C ALA A 395 -12.27 0.15 -11.83
N LEU A 396 -13.39 0.35 -11.12
CA LEU A 396 -14.24 -0.74 -10.68
C LEU A 396 -14.88 -1.48 -11.87
N ASP A 397 -15.30 -0.74 -12.88
CA ASP A 397 -15.86 -1.33 -14.11
C ASP A 397 -14.78 -2.08 -14.91
N ALA A 398 -13.56 -1.54 -15.00
CA ALA A 398 -12.43 -2.22 -15.62
C ALA A 398 -12.05 -3.51 -14.86
N MET A 399 -12.09 -3.49 -13.53
CA MET A 399 -11.89 -4.69 -12.70
C MET A 399 -12.97 -5.74 -12.99
N ALA A 400 -14.24 -5.35 -13.02
CA ALA A 400 -15.35 -6.26 -13.29
C ALA A 400 -15.30 -6.84 -14.72
N ALA A 401 -14.73 -6.11 -15.68
CA ALA A 401 -14.56 -6.54 -17.06
C ALA A 401 -13.34 -7.47 -17.27
N ASP A 402 -12.46 -7.65 -16.29
CA ASP A 402 -11.31 -8.55 -16.37
C ASP A 402 -11.61 -9.87 -15.64
N PRO A 403 -11.96 -10.95 -16.40
CA PRO A 403 -12.35 -12.22 -15.79
C PRO A 403 -11.22 -12.90 -15.03
N ALA A 404 -9.96 -12.62 -15.36
CA ALA A 404 -8.82 -13.17 -14.63
C ALA A 404 -8.73 -12.52 -13.24
N VAL A 405 -8.82 -11.19 -13.17
CA VAL A 405 -8.80 -10.45 -11.89
C VAL A 405 -9.95 -10.91 -11.00
N MET A 406 -11.15 -11.04 -11.57
CA MET A 406 -12.33 -11.51 -10.85
C MET A 406 -12.18 -12.95 -10.32
N ALA A 407 -11.40 -13.79 -11.00
CA ALA A 407 -11.16 -15.17 -10.57
C ALA A 407 -10.06 -15.33 -9.52
N TRP A 408 -9.22 -14.32 -9.29
CA TRP A 408 -8.12 -14.41 -8.32
C TRP A 408 -8.55 -14.29 -6.86
N PHE A 409 -9.72 -13.71 -6.63
CA PHE A 409 -10.23 -13.44 -5.29
C PHE A 409 -11.62 -14.05 -5.06
N PRO A 410 -11.98 -14.38 -3.81
CA PRO A 410 -13.31 -14.86 -3.48
C PRO A 410 -14.39 -13.86 -3.90
N PRO A 411 -15.51 -14.33 -4.50
CA PRO A 411 -16.59 -13.44 -4.96
C PRO A 411 -17.14 -12.52 -3.86
N GLU A 412 -17.28 -13.03 -2.64
CA GLU A 412 -17.79 -12.26 -1.49
C GLU A 412 -16.84 -11.14 -1.07
N LEU A 413 -15.53 -11.37 -1.17
CA LEU A 413 -14.52 -10.34 -0.91
C LEU A 413 -14.65 -9.20 -1.94
N LEU A 414 -14.71 -9.55 -3.23
CA LEU A 414 -14.85 -8.56 -4.29
C LEU A 414 -16.19 -7.83 -4.23
N ALA A 415 -17.28 -8.54 -3.93
CA ALA A 415 -18.60 -7.91 -3.73
C ALA A 415 -18.56 -6.89 -2.58
N SER A 416 -17.94 -7.26 -1.45
CA SER A 416 -17.75 -6.36 -0.32
C SER A 416 -16.87 -5.16 -0.67
N PHE A 417 -15.78 -5.37 -1.39
CA PHE A 417 -14.88 -4.31 -1.84
C PHE A 417 -15.61 -3.32 -2.75
N VAL A 418 -16.30 -3.81 -3.77
CA VAL A 418 -17.09 -2.99 -4.70
C VAL A 418 -18.17 -2.20 -3.95
N ALA A 419 -18.88 -2.84 -3.01
CA ALA A 419 -19.90 -2.18 -2.21
C ALA A 419 -19.33 -1.03 -1.37
N VAL A 420 -18.18 -1.24 -0.71
CA VAL A 420 -17.48 -0.20 0.04
C VAL A 420 -17.12 0.96 -0.88
N LYS A 421 -16.49 0.69 -2.03
CA LYS A 421 -16.01 1.74 -2.94
C LYS A 421 -17.15 2.50 -3.61
N ARG A 422 -18.22 1.84 -4.02
CA ARG A 422 -19.43 2.50 -4.55
C ARG A 422 -20.12 3.35 -3.48
N SER A 423 -20.15 2.90 -2.23
CA SER A 423 -20.68 3.71 -1.11
C SER A 423 -19.81 4.95 -0.88
N GLU A 424 -18.47 4.84 -0.95
CA GLU A 424 -17.56 6.00 -0.85
C GLU A 424 -17.76 6.98 -2.01
N ILE A 425 -17.94 6.49 -3.24
CA ILE A 425 -18.30 7.33 -4.41
C ILE A 425 -19.62 8.09 -4.13
N GLY A 426 -20.64 7.38 -3.64
CA GLY A 426 -21.92 7.97 -3.29
C GLY A 426 -21.82 9.06 -2.22
N LEU A 427 -20.98 8.86 -1.19
CA LEU A 427 -20.73 9.84 -0.14
C LEU A 427 -20.02 11.10 -0.67
N MET A 428 -19.27 11.00 -1.76
CA MET A 428 -18.61 12.13 -2.40
C MET A 428 -19.46 12.81 -3.48
N ALA A 429 -20.60 12.23 -3.82
CA ALA A 429 -21.49 12.78 -4.84
C ALA A 429 -21.96 14.19 -4.49
N GLY A 430 -21.86 15.11 -5.45
CA GLY A 430 -22.24 16.51 -5.27
C GLY A 430 -21.19 17.40 -4.58
N LEU A 431 -20.09 16.84 -4.10
CA LEU A 431 -18.94 17.60 -3.63
C LEU A 431 -18.05 18.02 -4.81
N ASP A 432 -17.46 19.20 -4.76
CA ASP A 432 -16.40 19.57 -5.67
C ASP A 432 -15.10 18.82 -5.33
N ARG A 433 -14.13 18.84 -6.25
CA ARG A 433 -12.86 18.11 -6.07
C ARG A 433 -12.07 18.55 -4.85
N ALA A 434 -12.13 19.82 -4.48
CA ALA A 434 -11.42 20.34 -3.31
C ALA A 434 -12.04 19.81 -2.01
N ALA A 435 -13.37 19.78 -1.94
CA ALA A 435 -14.11 19.20 -0.80
C ALA A 435 -13.86 17.68 -0.69
N VAL A 436 -13.80 16.94 -1.81
CA VAL A 436 -13.43 15.52 -1.83
C VAL A 436 -12.01 15.32 -1.28
N CYS A 437 -11.03 16.11 -1.73
CA CYS A 437 -9.67 16.04 -1.22
C CYS A 437 -9.62 16.28 0.29
N ALA A 438 -10.30 17.33 0.77
CA ALA A 438 -10.37 17.64 2.20
C ALA A 438 -11.03 16.52 3.02
N ALA A 439 -12.11 15.91 2.50
CA ALA A 439 -12.80 14.79 3.14
C ALA A 439 -11.86 13.57 3.30
N TYR A 440 -11.14 13.19 2.24
CA TYR A 440 -10.15 12.10 2.30
C TYR A 440 -8.93 12.48 3.14
N GLY A 441 -8.42 13.71 3.04
CA GLY A 441 -7.35 14.25 3.87
C GLY A 441 -7.66 14.15 5.36
N ALA A 442 -8.95 14.26 5.72
CA ALA A 442 -9.42 14.10 7.08
C ALA A 442 -9.57 12.63 7.53
N ARG A 443 -9.38 11.62 6.69
CA ARG A 443 -9.59 10.19 7.03
C ARG A 443 -8.30 9.36 6.91
N TYR A 444 -7.56 9.57 5.86
CA TYR A 444 -6.30 8.89 5.59
C TYR A 444 -5.10 9.72 6.05
#